data_b1236f4a110465f25353752b712e91e8
#
_entry.id   b1236f4a110465f25353752b712e91e8
#
_cell.length_a   1.000
_cell.length_b   1.000
_cell.length_c   1.000
_cell.angle_alpha   90.00
_cell.angle_beta   90.00
_cell.angle_gamma   90.00
#
_symmetry.space_group_name_H-M   'P 1'
#
loop_
_entity.id
_entity.type
_entity.pdbx_description
1 polymer ?
#
loop_
_entity_poly.entity_id
_entity_poly.type
_entity_poly.pdbx_seq_one_letter_code
_entity_poly.pdbx_strand_id
1 'polypeptide(L)'
;GRSRLLGSDLAEILYCVRCGACLNVCPVYRHIGGHAYGSVYPGPVGSVVTPGLMGLDQWSELPHASTLCGACRDVCPVRIDLPHLLLKLRARGVAEDRAPLWLQMGMRVFAAVATRPRWYAWLGRVAARLGAAAGRDGWLTRLPGPLSAWTTTRDFPVPAKRSFTDLWRERTAKGRRTP
;
A
#
# COMPACT_ATOMS: atom_id res chain seq x y z
N GLY A 1 8.48 26.49 2.02
CA GLY A 1 9.54 26.07 2.88
C GLY A 1 9.08 25.79 4.33
N ARG A 2 9.96 25.98 5.29
CA ARG A 2 9.75 25.61 6.72
C ARG A 2 8.53 26.28 7.35
N SER A 3 8.29 27.57 7.11
CA SER A 3 7.13 28.29 7.67
C SER A 3 5.80 27.69 7.22
N ARG A 4 5.73 27.26 5.95
CA ARG A 4 4.55 26.56 5.43
C ARG A 4 4.39 25.19 6.06
N LEU A 5 5.49 24.47 6.28
CA LEU A 5 5.48 23.18 6.95
C LEU A 5 5.05 23.30 8.42
N LEU A 6 5.53 24.33 9.12
CA LEU A 6 5.17 24.63 10.51
C LEU A 6 3.67 24.91 10.67
N GLY A 7 3.06 25.61 9.72
CA GLY A 7 1.62 25.90 9.71
C GLY A 7 0.74 24.75 9.15
N SER A 8 1.32 23.57 8.90
CA SER A 8 0.59 22.43 8.32
C SER A 8 0.38 21.31 9.33
N ASP A 9 -0.47 20.34 8.96
CA ASP A 9 -0.68 19.09 9.71
C ASP A 9 0.54 18.14 9.69
N LEU A 10 1.64 18.53 9.01
CA LEU A 10 2.93 17.84 9.01
C LEU A 10 3.95 18.51 9.95
N ALA A 11 3.56 19.52 10.74
CA ALA A 11 4.47 20.29 11.60
C ALA A 11 5.29 19.40 12.58
N GLU A 12 4.73 18.27 13.01
CA GLU A 12 5.38 17.31 13.89
C GLU A 12 6.76 16.85 13.36
N ILE A 13 6.94 16.80 12.04
CA ILE A 13 8.22 16.38 11.44
C ILE A 13 9.38 17.32 11.78
N LEU A 14 9.09 18.57 12.16
CA LEU A 14 10.10 19.57 12.53
C LEU A 14 10.77 19.28 13.90
N TYR A 15 10.21 18.38 14.70
CA TYR A 15 10.83 17.90 15.95
C TYR A 15 12.01 16.96 15.70
N CYS A 16 12.25 16.57 14.44
CA CYS A 16 13.30 15.62 14.10
C CYS A 16 14.71 16.12 14.46
N VAL A 17 15.37 15.40 15.35
CA VAL A 17 16.76 15.67 15.77
C VAL A 17 17.80 15.04 14.83
N ARG A 18 17.38 14.43 13.72
CA ARG A 18 18.23 13.80 12.68
C ARG A 18 19.15 12.69 13.20
N CYS A 19 18.74 11.93 14.21
CA CYS A 19 19.53 10.84 14.80
C CYS A 19 19.72 9.63 13.87
N GLY A 20 18.93 9.48 12.80
CA GLY A 20 19.03 8.37 11.84
C GLY A 20 18.43 7.04 12.31
N ALA A 21 17.89 6.93 13.52
CA ALA A 21 17.36 5.67 14.04
C ALA A 21 16.28 5.05 13.14
N CYS A 22 15.40 5.88 12.56
CA CYS A 22 14.35 5.44 11.63
C CYS A 22 14.90 4.83 10.34
N LEU A 23 16.10 5.19 9.89
CA LEU A 23 16.76 4.60 8.72
C LEU A 23 17.25 3.19 9.03
N ASN A 24 17.86 3.00 10.21
CA ASN A 24 18.43 1.73 10.63
C ASN A 24 17.39 0.62 10.72
N VAL A 25 16.16 0.93 11.13
CA VAL A 25 15.08 -0.07 11.28
C VAL A 25 14.19 -0.21 10.06
N CYS A 26 14.33 0.68 9.06
CA CYS A 26 13.44 0.69 7.91
C CYS A 26 13.78 -0.46 6.94
N PRO A 27 12.86 -1.41 6.69
CA PRO A 27 13.10 -2.48 5.75
C PRO A 27 13.31 -1.97 4.31
N VAL A 28 12.59 -0.92 3.91
CA VAL A 28 12.75 -0.33 2.57
C VAL A 28 14.13 0.29 2.43
N TYR A 29 14.54 1.15 3.36
CA TYR A 29 15.85 1.79 3.33
C TYR A 29 17.01 0.78 3.32
N ARG A 30 16.89 -0.30 4.08
CA ARG A 30 17.91 -1.35 4.14
C ARG A 30 18.07 -2.12 2.81
N HIS A 31 17.02 -2.19 2.00
CA HIS A 31 17.05 -2.88 0.71
C HIS A 31 17.49 -1.99 -0.46
N ILE A 32 17.01 -0.75 -0.52
CA ILE A 32 17.26 0.13 -1.68
C ILE A 32 18.36 1.17 -1.44
N GLY A 33 18.74 1.40 -0.19
CA GLY A 33 19.73 2.41 0.18
C GLY A 33 19.24 3.85 0.04
N GLY A 34 20.10 4.79 0.46
CA GLY A 34 19.72 6.22 0.49
C GLY A 34 19.60 6.87 -0.89
N HIS A 35 20.43 6.49 -1.85
CA HIS A 35 20.45 7.09 -3.19
C HIS A 35 19.15 6.88 -3.98
N ALA A 36 18.48 5.74 -3.76
CA ALA A 36 17.22 5.42 -4.44
C ALA A 36 16.08 6.40 -4.11
N TYR A 37 16.19 7.15 -3.00
CA TYR A 37 15.19 8.19 -2.68
C TYR A 37 15.34 9.46 -3.51
N GLY A 38 16.44 9.64 -4.25
CA GLY A 38 16.67 10.80 -5.10
C GLY A 38 16.73 12.15 -4.37
N SER A 39 16.75 12.14 -3.05
CA SER A 39 16.72 13.33 -2.18
C SER A 39 17.84 13.31 -1.15
N VAL A 40 18.22 14.50 -0.68
CA VAL A 40 19.20 14.67 0.42
C VAL A 40 18.74 14.00 1.72
N TYR A 41 17.44 13.91 1.93
CA TYR A 41 16.84 13.25 3.09
C TYR A 41 16.26 11.90 2.69
N PRO A 42 16.97 10.78 2.91
CA PRO A 42 16.46 9.47 2.59
C PRO A 42 15.63 8.84 3.72
N GLY A 43 15.03 7.69 3.44
CA GLY A 43 14.31 6.88 4.42
C GLY A 43 12.99 7.49 4.89
N PRO A 44 12.41 6.96 5.98
CA PRO A 44 11.08 7.37 6.44
C PRO A 44 10.93 8.87 6.71
N VAL A 45 11.93 9.47 7.34
CA VAL A 45 11.92 10.92 7.61
C VAL A 45 12.00 11.73 6.32
N GLY A 46 12.83 11.31 5.36
CA GLY A 46 12.98 11.97 4.06
C GLY A 46 11.72 11.90 3.21
N SER A 47 11.02 10.78 3.27
CA SER A 47 9.75 10.57 2.57
C SER A 47 8.62 11.49 3.10
N VAL A 48 8.80 12.11 4.27
CA VAL A 48 7.90 13.14 4.80
C VAL A 48 8.46 14.54 4.56
N VAL A 49 9.73 14.78 4.92
CA VAL A 49 10.36 16.10 4.86
C VAL A 49 10.44 16.65 3.45
N THR A 50 10.86 15.83 2.49
CA THR A 50 11.07 16.28 1.11
C THR A 50 9.79 16.76 0.46
N PRO A 51 8.70 15.97 0.38
CA PRO A 51 7.43 16.46 -0.16
C PRO A 51 6.79 17.55 0.72
N GLY A 52 7.01 17.54 2.03
CA GLY A 52 6.54 18.58 2.92
C GLY A 52 7.16 19.95 2.66
N LEU A 53 8.45 20.00 2.30
CA LEU A 53 9.17 21.23 1.97
C LEU A 53 9.00 21.70 0.54
N MET A 54 9.04 20.74 -0.42
CA MET A 54 9.13 21.01 -1.85
C MET A 54 7.80 20.80 -2.59
N GLY A 55 6.84 20.14 -1.96
CA GLY A 55 5.54 19.81 -2.58
C GLY A 55 5.50 18.42 -3.18
N LEU A 56 4.28 18.00 -3.56
CA LEU A 56 4.03 16.67 -4.13
C LEU A 56 4.21 16.61 -5.66
N ASP A 57 4.43 17.74 -6.34
CA ASP A 57 4.54 17.80 -7.82
C ASP A 57 5.64 16.88 -8.35
N GLN A 58 6.82 16.94 -7.75
CA GLN A 58 7.98 16.13 -8.14
C GLN A 58 8.26 14.97 -7.18
N TRP A 59 7.62 14.95 -6.02
CA TRP A 59 7.94 14.05 -4.92
C TRP A 59 6.76 13.19 -4.46
N SER A 60 5.77 13.00 -5.33
CA SER A 60 4.57 12.20 -5.03
C SER A 60 4.86 10.73 -4.72
N GLU A 61 5.95 10.18 -5.25
CA GLU A 61 6.33 8.78 -5.06
C GLU A 61 6.99 8.51 -3.69
N LEU A 62 7.65 9.52 -3.10
CA LEU A 62 8.38 9.32 -1.84
C LEU A 62 7.50 8.83 -0.68
N PRO A 63 6.28 9.35 -0.44
CA PRO A 63 5.40 8.83 0.61
C PRO A 63 5.02 7.36 0.42
N HIS A 64 5.13 6.83 -0.82
CA HIS A 64 4.87 5.42 -1.14
C HIS A 64 6.07 4.50 -0.90
N ALA A 65 7.28 5.05 -0.74
CA ALA A 65 8.49 4.30 -0.40
C ALA A 65 8.51 3.85 1.08
N SER A 66 7.41 3.26 1.54
CA SER A 66 7.24 2.79 2.92
C SER A 66 6.23 1.65 2.99
N THR A 67 6.55 0.64 3.81
CA THR A 67 5.64 -0.46 4.16
C THR A 67 4.64 -0.11 5.25
N LEU A 68 4.75 1.08 5.88
CA LEU A 68 3.94 1.52 7.03
C LEU A 68 3.98 0.53 8.22
N CYS A 69 5.07 -0.23 8.38
CA CYS A 69 5.20 -1.24 9.45
C CYS A 69 5.27 -0.68 10.88
N GLY A 70 5.46 0.64 11.04
CA GLY A 70 5.49 1.30 12.35
C GLY A 70 6.87 1.36 13.01
N ALA A 71 7.84 0.53 12.64
CA ALA A 71 9.15 0.44 13.29
C ALA A 71 9.88 1.80 13.42
N CYS A 72 9.74 2.70 12.44
CA CYS A 72 10.35 4.02 12.47
C CYS A 72 9.72 4.96 13.54
N ARG A 73 8.46 4.77 13.90
CA ARG A 73 7.78 5.46 14.98
C ARG A 73 8.28 4.94 16.34
N ASP A 74 8.34 3.61 16.48
CA ASP A 74 8.67 2.98 17.75
C ASP A 74 10.11 3.29 18.21
N VAL A 75 11.04 3.42 17.24
CA VAL A 75 12.45 3.74 17.53
C VAL A 75 12.72 5.25 17.63
N CYS A 76 11.76 6.11 17.32
CA CYS A 76 11.97 7.55 17.29
C CYS A 76 12.11 8.14 18.72
N PRO A 77 13.27 8.74 19.08
CA PRO A 77 13.48 9.26 20.44
C PRO A 77 12.57 10.45 20.77
N VAL A 78 12.10 11.17 19.77
CA VAL A 78 11.16 12.30 19.91
C VAL A 78 9.72 11.90 19.51
N ARG A 79 9.46 10.60 19.32
CA ARG A 79 8.14 10.00 19.09
C ARG A 79 7.31 10.57 17.93
N ILE A 80 7.98 10.96 16.83
CA ILE A 80 7.29 11.41 15.62
C ILE A 80 6.54 10.23 15.01
N ASP A 81 5.24 10.40 14.75
CA ASP A 81 4.43 9.37 14.07
C ASP A 81 4.62 9.43 12.54
N LEU A 82 5.81 8.99 12.07
CA LEU A 82 6.15 8.95 10.65
C LEU A 82 5.13 8.20 9.79
N PRO A 83 4.63 7.02 10.17
CA PRO A 83 3.58 6.32 9.42
C PRO A 83 2.32 7.16 9.21
N HIS A 84 1.87 7.86 10.24
CA HIS A 84 0.71 8.73 10.16
C HIS A 84 0.94 9.93 9.22
N LEU A 85 2.10 10.56 9.31
CA LEU A 85 2.48 11.66 8.41
C LEU A 85 2.57 11.19 6.93
N LEU A 86 3.09 9.99 6.69
CA LEU A 86 3.11 9.38 5.34
C LEU A 86 1.69 9.14 4.80
N LEU A 87 0.76 8.67 5.64
CA LEU A 87 -0.64 8.51 5.25
C LEU A 87 -1.31 9.83 4.91
N LYS A 88 -1.04 10.90 5.68
CA LYS A 88 -1.52 12.26 5.36
C LYS A 88 -1.02 12.73 3.98
N LEU A 89 0.26 12.52 3.67
CA LEU A 89 0.82 12.88 2.37
C LEU A 89 0.20 12.07 1.23
N ARG A 90 -0.01 10.76 1.43
CA ARG A 90 -0.70 9.91 0.45
C ARG A 90 -2.14 10.39 0.21
N ALA A 91 -2.87 10.73 1.28
CA ALA A 91 -4.22 11.27 1.18
C ALA A 91 -4.25 12.60 0.42
N ARG A 92 -3.28 13.50 0.66
CA ARG A 92 -3.14 14.73 -0.12
C ARG A 92 -2.86 14.46 -1.59
N GLY A 93 -1.96 13.54 -1.90
CA GLY A 93 -1.67 13.16 -3.29
C GLY A 93 -2.91 12.68 -4.03
N VAL A 94 -3.80 11.95 -3.36
CA VAL A 94 -5.10 11.54 -3.92
C VAL A 94 -6.05 12.73 -4.07
N ALA A 95 -6.12 13.62 -3.07
CA ALA A 95 -6.99 14.81 -3.10
C ALA A 95 -6.57 15.83 -4.18
N GLU A 96 -5.27 15.89 -4.50
CA GLU A 96 -4.71 16.74 -5.55
C GLU A 96 -4.69 16.05 -6.93
N ASP A 97 -5.41 14.93 -7.09
CA ASP A 97 -5.50 14.14 -8.34
C ASP A 97 -4.15 13.77 -8.96
N ARG A 98 -3.12 13.53 -8.12
CA ARG A 98 -1.76 13.18 -8.57
C ARG A 98 -1.65 11.76 -9.11
N ALA A 99 -2.65 10.90 -8.84
CA ALA A 99 -2.69 9.55 -9.38
C ALA A 99 -3.15 9.56 -10.85
N PRO A 100 -2.61 8.70 -11.71
CA PRO A 100 -3.06 8.59 -13.10
C PRO A 100 -4.54 8.16 -13.17
N LEU A 101 -5.27 8.69 -14.14
CA LEU A 101 -6.73 8.49 -14.28
C LEU A 101 -7.15 7.02 -14.28
N TRP A 102 -6.37 6.15 -14.92
CA TRP A 102 -6.68 4.70 -14.96
C TRP A 102 -6.66 4.08 -13.55
N LEU A 103 -5.75 4.55 -12.66
CA LEU A 103 -5.67 4.07 -11.28
C LEU A 103 -6.85 4.60 -10.46
N GLN A 104 -7.20 5.88 -10.62
CA GLN A 104 -8.37 6.48 -9.95
C GLN A 104 -9.66 5.75 -10.34
N MET A 105 -9.86 5.51 -11.63
CA MET A 105 -11.01 4.75 -12.14
C MET A 105 -11.03 3.32 -11.60
N GLY A 106 -9.87 2.64 -11.65
CA GLY A 106 -9.73 1.29 -11.11
C GLY A 106 -10.08 1.19 -9.63
N MET A 107 -9.61 2.15 -8.83
CA MET A 107 -9.90 2.18 -7.40
C MET A 107 -11.38 2.50 -7.11
N ARG A 108 -12.02 3.38 -7.89
CA ARG A 108 -13.47 3.64 -7.78
C ARG A 108 -14.29 2.39 -8.08
N VAL A 109 -13.96 1.68 -9.16
CA VAL A 109 -14.62 0.41 -9.52
C VAL A 109 -14.38 -0.64 -8.44
N PHE A 110 -13.15 -0.79 -7.98
CA PHE A 110 -12.84 -1.71 -6.89
C PHE A 110 -13.64 -1.39 -5.62
N ALA A 111 -13.67 -0.13 -5.19
CA ALA A 111 -14.44 0.29 -4.02
C ALA A 111 -15.95 0.00 -4.19
N ALA A 112 -16.51 0.29 -5.37
CA ALA A 112 -17.91 0.03 -5.66
C ALA A 112 -18.27 -1.47 -5.57
N VAL A 113 -17.34 -2.35 -5.97
CA VAL A 113 -17.52 -3.80 -5.91
C VAL A 113 -17.25 -4.31 -4.48
N ALA A 114 -16.13 -3.91 -3.86
CA ALA A 114 -15.68 -4.42 -2.58
C ALA A 114 -16.64 -4.05 -1.42
N THR A 115 -17.32 -2.91 -1.52
CA THR A 115 -18.33 -2.48 -0.54
C THR A 115 -19.67 -3.22 -0.67
N ARG A 116 -19.87 -4.02 -1.72
CA ARG A 116 -21.09 -4.79 -1.95
C ARG A 116 -20.82 -6.29 -1.88
N PRO A 117 -21.10 -6.98 -0.74
CA PRO A 117 -20.72 -8.37 -0.52
C PRO A 117 -21.22 -9.35 -1.59
N ARG A 118 -22.43 -9.09 -2.14
CA ARG A 118 -23.02 -9.93 -3.19
C ARG A 118 -22.23 -9.85 -4.52
N TRP A 119 -21.87 -8.63 -4.94
CA TRP A 119 -21.08 -8.40 -6.14
C TRP A 119 -19.65 -8.93 -5.99
N TYR A 120 -19.04 -8.68 -4.84
CA TYR A 120 -17.71 -9.20 -4.52
C TYR A 120 -17.66 -10.73 -4.57
N ALA A 121 -18.63 -11.40 -3.94
CA ALA A 121 -18.72 -12.85 -3.95
C ALA A 121 -19.02 -13.44 -5.35
N TRP A 122 -19.85 -12.75 -6.16
CA TRP A 122 -20.14 -13.17 -7.53
C TRP A 122 -18.91 -13.03 -8.42
N LEU A 123 -18.25 -11.87 -8.41
CA LEU A 123 -17.03 -11.63 -9.18
C LEU A 123 -15.90 -12.58 -8.77
N GLY A 124 -15.75 -12.86 -7.49
CA GLY A 124 -14.77 -13.83 -7.00
C GLY A 124 -15.01 -15.24 -7.56
N ARG A 125 -16.27 -15.67 -7.65
CA ARG A 125 -16.64 -16.95 -8.29
C ARG A 125 -16.35 -16.97 -9.79
N VAL A 126 -16.66 -15.87 -10.48
CA VAL A 126 -16.34 -15.73 -11.91
C VAL A 126 -14.84 -15.78 -12.13
N ALA A 127 -14.06 -14.99 -11.35
CA ALA A 127 -12.61 -15.00 -11.43
C ALA A 127 -11.99 -16.38 -11.15
N ALA A 128 -12.53 -17.11 -10.17
CA ALA A 128 -12.08 -18.46 -9.87
C ALA A 128 -12.35 -19.44 -11.05
N ARG A 129 -13.51 -19.34 -11.70
CA ARG A 129 -13.83 -20.19 -12.88
C ARG A 129 -12.95 -19.86 -14.08
N LEU A 130 -12.80 -18.57 -14.39
CA LEU A 130 -11.94 -18.13 -15.48
C LEU A 130 -10.47 -18.47 -15.22
N GLY A 131 -10.01 -18.26 -14.00
CA GLY A 131 -8.65 -18.61 -13.59
C GLY A 131 -8.40 -20.13 -13.67
N ALA A 132 -9.37 -20.95 -13.27
CA ALA A 132 -9.26 -22.41 -13.39
C ALA A 132 -9.22 -22.88 -14.86
N ALA A 133 -9.91 -22.20 -15.76
CA ALA A 133 -9.90 -22.52 -17.20
C ALA A 133 -8.60 -22.06 -17.89
N ALA A 134 -8.02 -20.93 -17.44
CA ALA A 134 -6.80 -20.37 -18.02
C ALA A 134 -5.51 -20.87 -17.36
N GLY A 135 -5.60 -21.43 -16.15
CA GLY A 135 -4.45 -21.90 -15.39
C GLY A 135 -3.91 -23.26 -15.86
N ARG A 136 -2.59 -23.44 -15.75
CA ARG A 136 -1.91 -24.72 -15.95
C ARG A 136 -1.23 -25.10 -14.62
N ASP A 137 -1.42 -26.33 -14.19
CA ASP A 137 -0.81 -26.88 -12.95
C ASP A 137 -1.04 -26.01 -11.69
N GLY A 138 -2.20 -25.33 -11.64
CA GLY A 138 -2.54 -24.44 -10.52
C GLY A 138 -1.98 -23.03 -10.60
N TRP A 139 -1.33 -22.65 -11.72
CA TRP A 139 -0.69 -21.36 -11.91
C TRP A 139 -1.18 -20.62 -13.15
N LEU A 140 -1.25 -19.31 -13.08
CA LEU A 140 -1.48 -18.39 -14.20
C LEU A 140 -0.14 -17.72 -14.52
N THR A 141 0.48 -18.13 -15.61
CA THR A 141 1.78 -17.61 -16.08
C THR A 141 1.66 -16.29 -16.83
N ARG A 142 0.47 -15.98 -17.35
CA ARG A 142 0.18 -14.72 -18.05
C ARG A 142 -1.20 -14.22 -17.70
N LEU A 143 -1.25 -12.99 -17.17
CA LEU A 143 -2.51 -12.26 -16.97
C LEU A 143 -2.76 -11.30 -18.13
N PRO A 144 -4.02 -11.04 -18.51
CA PRO A 144 -4.34 -10.16 -19.63
C PRO A 144 -4.23 -8.68 -19.26
N GLY A 145 -3.97 -7.83 -20.26
CA GLY A 145 -4.01 -6.38 -20.16
C GLY A 145 -3.02 -5.82 -19.13
N PRO A 146 -3.37 -4.80 -18.35
CA PRO A 146 -2.48 -4.15 -17.40
C PRO A 146 -2.03 -5.06 -16.26
N LEU A 147 -2.73 -6.16 -16.01
CA LEU A 147 -2.33 -7.16 -15.02
C LEU A 147 -1.15 -8.02 -15.49
N SER A 148 -0.79 -7.98 -16.78
CA SER A 148 0.36 -8.70 -17.32
C SER A 148 1.68 -8.29 -16.65
N ALA A 149 1.81 -7.03 -16.22
CA ALA A 149 2.97 -6.56 -15.48
C ALA A 149 3.25 -7.35 -14.20
N TRP A 150 2.23 -7.91 -13.56
CA TRP A 150 2.39 -8.76 -12.38
C TRP A 150 3.05 -10.11 -12.71
N THR A 151 2.74 -10.66 -13.88
CA THR A 151 3.25 -11.97 -14.31
C THR A 151 4.53 -11.93 -15.14
N THR A 152 5.19 -10.78 -15.23
CA THR A 152 6.50 -10.67 -15.92
C THR A 152 7.64 -11.35 -15.16
N THR A 153 7.56 -11.35 -13.83
CA THR A 153 8.63 -11.87 -12.95
C THR A 153 8.15 -12.94 -11.98
N ARG A 154 6.86 -13.27 -11.97
CA ARG A 154 6.27 -14.24 -11.06
C ARG A 154 4.99 -14.83 -11.63
N ASP A 155 4.68 -16.08 -11.28
CA ASP A 155 3.40 -16.68 -11.58
C ASP A 155 2.35 -16.29 -10.54
N PHE A 156 1.09 -16.25 -10.98
CA PHE A 156 -0.04 -15.95 -10.10
C PHE A 156 -0.81 -17.26 -9.78
N PRO A 157 -1.06 -17.60 -8.51
CA PRO A 157 -1.79 -18.82 -8.20
C PRO A 157 -3.23 -18.73 -8.68
N VAL A 158 -3.76 -19.82 -9.24
CA VAL A 158 -5.17 -19.90 -9.64
C VAL A 158 -6.05 -19.67 -8.41
N PRO A 159 -7.05 -18.75 -8.48
CA PRO A 159 -7.96 -18.52 -7.37
C PRO A 159 -8.66 -19.79 -6.92
N ALA A 160 -8.78 -19.99 -5.61
CA ALA A 160 -9.42 -21.16 -5.04
C ALA A 160 -10.89 -21.30 -5.51
N LYS A 161 -11.33 -22.53 -5.81
CA LYS A 161 -12.70 -22.82 -6.27
C LYS A 161 -13.77 -22.41 -5.26
N ARG A 162 -13.43 -22.40 -3.98
CA ARG A 162 -14.31 -22.04 -2.86
C ARG A 162 -13.75 -20.83 -2.11
N SER A 163 -14.61 -19.87 -1.83
CA SER A 163 -14.20 -18.67 -1.08
C SER A 163 -13.92 -19.00 0.39
N PHE A 164 -13.05 -18.22 1.03
CA PHE A 164 -12.85 -18.31 2.48
C PHE A 164 -14.18 -18.19 3.25
N THR A 165 -15.06 -17.30 2.81
CA THR A 165 -16.37 -17.09 3.45
C THR A 165 -17.25 -18.34 3.41
N ASP A 166 -17.23 -19.12 2.31
CA ASP A 166 -17.98 -20.35 2.21
C ASP A 166 -17.41 -21.43 3.13
N LEU A 167 -16.08 -21.57 3.17
CA LEU A 167 -15.38 -22.49 4.07
C LEU A 167 -15.62 -22.13 5.53
N TRP A 168 -15.58 -20.85 5.86
CA TRP A 168 -15.83 -20.38 7.22
C TRP A 168 -17.26 -20.67 7.68
N ARG A 169 -18.26 -20.42 6.83
CA ARG A 169 -19.67 -20.72 7.14
C ARG A 169 -19.89 -22.21 7.41
N GLU A 170 -19.30 -23.08 6.61
CA GLU A 170 -19.37 -24.51 6.86
C GLU A 170 -18.74 -24.93 8.18
N ARG A 171 -17.54 -24.40 8.46
CA ARG A 171 -16.84 -24.67 9.73
C ARG A 171 -17.66 -24.25 10.94
N THR A 172 -18.21 -23.04 10.90
CA THR A 172 -19.07 -22.53 11.99
C THR A 172 -20.39 -23.28 12.10
N ALA A 173 -20.97 -23.74 11.01
CA ALA A 173 -22.16 -24.57 11.04
C ALA A 173 -21.89 -25.97 11.65
N LYS A 174 -20.72 -26.56 11.33
CA LYS A 174 -20.28 -27.84 11.92
C LYS A 174 -19.94 -27.69 13.42
N GLY A 175 -19.23 -26.63 13.81
CA GLY A 175 -18.85 -26.39 15.21
C GLY A 175 -20.04 -26.09 16.16
N ARG A 176 -21.18 -25.63 15.62
CA ARG A 176 -22.43 -25.51 16.41
C ARG A 176 -23.19 -26.80 16.56
N ARG A 177 -22.80 -27.88 15.91
CA ARG A 177 -23.43 -29.20 15.98
C ARG A 177 -22.71 -30.17 16.88
N THR A 178 -21.57 -29.79 17.45
CA THR A 178 -20.93 -30.57 18.54
C THR A 178 -21.44 -30.04 19.85
N PRO A 179 -22.17 -30.87 20.67
CA PRO A 179 -22.65 -30.52 22.00
C PRO A 179 -21.46 -30.27 22.93
#